data_53a61245becd3fb67b207c3d43085987
#
_entry.id   53a61245becd3fb67b207c3d43085987
#
_cell.length_a   1.000
_cell.length_b   1.000
_cell.length_c   1.000
_cell.angle_alpha   90.00
_cell.angle_beta   90.00
_cell.angle_gamma   90.00
#
_symmetry.space_group_name_H-M   'P 1'
#
loop_
_entity.id
_entity.type
_entity.pdbx_description
1 polymer ?
#
loop_
_entity_poly.entity_id
_entity_poly.type
_entity_poly.pdbx_seq_one_letter_code
_entity_poly.pdbx_strand_id
1 'polypeptide(L)'
;MPSYSVNKRAVAHVRKMIAAKRYVLDSDWGEAQPTAADENRFLKNHSWEDFASWHLGLTEDATDETKARYAFVVGDFQRVHRTGLIACQYRAAEWRHKQVELAAHRLLQLLDRTTGLA
;
A
#
# COMPACT_ATOMS: atom_id res chain seq x y z
N MET A 1 -18.30 3.69 10.01
CA MET A 1 -17.15 3.77 9.07
C MET A 1 -15.86 3.74 9.87
N PRO A 2 -14.94 2.86 9.54
CA PRO A 2 -13.64 2.89 10.21
C PRO A 2 -12.88 4.16 9.86
N SER A 3 -12.09 4.65 10.81
CA SER A 3 -11.17 5.75 10.59
C SER A 3 -9.77 5.18 10.37
N TYR A 4 -9.01 5.84 9.51
CA TYR A 4 -7.65 5.41 9.18
C TYR A 4 -6.68 6.56 9.39
N SER A 5 -5.50 6.21 9.92
CA SER A 5 -4.35 7.11 9.90
C SER A 5 -3.38 6.66 8.84
N VAL A 6 -2.50 7.56 8.38
CA VAL A 6 -1.46 7.21 7.41
C VAL A 6 -0.40 6.37 8.10
N ASN A 7 -0.03 5.27 7.48
CA ASN A 7 1.06 4.43 7.96
C ASN A 7 2.38 4.95 7.39
N LYS A 8 3.10 5.71 8.20
CA LYS A 8 4.37 6.32 7.79
C LYS A 8 5.43 5.28 7.42
N ARG A 9 5.40 4.12 8.06
CA ARG A 9 6.31 3.01 7.73
C ARG A 9 6.10 2.58 6.28
N ALA A 10 4.85 2.45 5.83
CA ALA A 10 4.55 2.07 4.47
C ALA A 10 4.97 3.15 3.47
N VAL A 11 4.75 4.43 3.80
CA VAL A 11 5.21 5.53 2.94
C VAL A 11 6.71 5.44 2.72
N ALA A 12 7.48 5.26 3.79
CA ALA A 12 8.94 5.14 3.70
C ALA A 12 9.35 3.89 2.91
N HIS A 13 8.65 2.78 3.11
CA HIS A 13 8.92 1.53 2.41
C HIS A 13 8.68 1.67 0.91
N VAL A 14 7.55 2.24 0.51
CA VAL A 14 7.23 2.45 -0.91
C VAL A 14 8.26 3.36 -1.56
N ARG A 15 8.70 4.42 -0.86
CA ARG A 15 9.75 5.30 -1.39
C ARG A 15 11.05 4.53 -1.64
N LYS A 16 11.44 3.65 -0.73
CA LYS A 16 12.61 2.78 -0.90
C LYS A 16 12.45 1.85 -2.10
N MET A 17 11.28 1.25 -2.25
CA MET A 17 10.99 0.35 -3.36
C MET A 17 11.09 1.09 -4.70
N ILE A 18 10.56 2.30 -4.78
CA ILE A 18 10.64 3.12 -5.97
C ILE A 18 12.13 3.42 -6.30
N ALA A 19 12.90 3.83 -5.30
CA ALA A 19 14.32 4.13 -5.48
C ALA A 19 15.11 2.89 -5.91
N ALA A 20 14.71 1.70 -5.45
CA ALA A 20 15.36 0.43 -5.78
C ALA A 20 14.85 -0.18 -7.10
N LYS A 21 13.96 0.52 -7.81
CA LYS A 21 13.34 0.04 -9.06
C LYS A 21 12.52 -1.23 -8.87
N ARG A 22 11.93 -1.38 -7.69
CA ARG A 22 11.10 -2.54 -7.36
C ARG A 22 9.63 -2.16 -7.47
N TYR A 23 9.15 -2.04 -8.70
CA TYR A 23 7.76 -1.65 -9.00
C TYR A 23 7.28 -2.33 -10.27
N VAL A 24 5.97 -2.41 -10.41
CA VAL A 24 5.28 -2.87 -11.61
C VAL A 24 4.39 -1.73 -12.08
N LEU A 25 4.59 -1.28 -13.32
CA LEU A 25 3.90 -0.10 -13.86
C LEU A 25 2.56 -0.41 -14.50
N ASP A 26 2.39 -1.65 -14.99
CA ASP A 26 1.22 -2.00 -15.78
C ASP A 26 0.75 -3.40 -15.38
N SER A 27 -0.18 -3.46 -14.43
CA SER A 27 -0.75 -4.72 -13.97
C SER A 27 -2.26 -4.57 -13.79
N ASP A 28 -2.97 -5.70 -13.81
CA ASP A 28 -4.36 -5.75 -13.40
C ASP A 28 -4.38 -5.90 -11.88
N TRP A 29 -4.71 -4.81 -11.17
CA TRP A 29 -4.66 -4.81 -9.71
C TRP A 29 -5.64 -5.81 -9.10
N GLY A 30 -6.79 -6.01 -9.73
CA GLY A 30 -7.74 -7.02 -9.25
C GLY A 30 -7.13 -8.41 -9.18
N GLU A 31 -6.22 -8.74 -10.10
CA GLU A 31 -5.54 -10.02 -10.12
C GLU A 31 -4.23 -10.00 -9.33
N ALA A 32 -3.53 -8.86 -9.34
CA ALA A 32 -2.21 -8.74 -8.72
C ALA A 32 -2.25 -8.56 -7.21
N GLN A 33 -3.33 -7.98 -6.68
CA GLN A 33 -3.41 -7.72 -5.25
C GLN A 33 -3.37 -9.02 -4.45
N PRO A 34 -2.75 -9.00 -3.25
CA PRO A 34 -2.63 -10.20 -2.44
C PRO A 34 -3.99 -10.78 -2.04
N THR A 35 -4.10 -12.10 -2.12
CA THR A 35 -5.24 -12.84 -1.60
C THR A 35 -5.01 -13.13 -0.11
N ALA A 36 -6.05 -13.62 0.59
CA ALA A 36 -5.89 -14.06 1.97
C ALA A 36 -4.82 -15.16 2.10
N ALA A 37 -4.74 -16.05 1.11
CA ALA A 37 -3.71 -17.09 1.10
C ALA A 37 -2.31 -16.50 0.93
N ASP A 38 -2.16 -15.48 0.10
CA ASP A 38 -0.88 -14.77 -0.07
C ASP A 38 -0.45 -14.11 1.22
N GLU A 39 -1.38 -13.45 1.92
CA GLU A 39 -1.13 -12.81 3.20
C GLU A 39 -0.67 -13.82 4.25
N ASN A 40 -1.36 -14.96 4.33
CA ASN A 40 -1.00 -16.01 5.28
C ASN A 40 0.39 -16.56 5.01
N ARG A 41 0.74 -16.75 3.73
CA ARG A 41 2.08 -17.21 3.33
C ARG A 41 3.15 -16.21 3.73
N PHE A 42 2.90 -14.93 3.47
CA PHE A 42 3.82 -13.86 3.81
C PHE A 42 4.07 -13.83 5.33
N LEU A 43 3.00 -13.89 6.12
CA LEU A 43 3.08 -13.82 7.58
C LEU A 43 3.79 -15.02 8.21
N LYS A 44 3.88 -16.15 7.54
CA LYS A 44 4.64 -17.31 8.05
C LYS A 44 6.14 -17.03 8.12
N ASN A 45 6.65 -16.18 7.22
CA ASN A 45 8.09 -15.96 7.06
C ASN A 45 8.51 -14.51 7.33
N HIS A 46 7.57 -13.64 7.68
CA HIS A 46 7.82 -12.21 7.88
C HIS A 46 7.09 -11.71 9.11
N SER A 47 7.57 -10.63 9.67
CA SER A 47 6.95 -9.99 10.83
C SER A 47 5.69 -9.22 10.46
N TRP A 48 4.91 -8.85 11.48
CA TRP A 48 3.80 -7.93 11.29
C TRP A 48 4.27 -6.55 10.84
N GLU A 49 5.48 -6.14 11.22
CA GLU A 49 6.07 -4.88 10.76
C GLU A 49 6.32 -4.92 9.26
N ASP A 50 6.84 -6.04 8.75
CA ASP A 50 7.02 -6.23 7.32
C ASP A 50 5.68 -6.21 6.59
N PHE A 51 4.67 -6.87 7.13
CA PHE A 51 3.33 -6.89 6.57
C PHE A 51 2.75 -5.47 6.52
N ALA A 52 2.88 -4.72 7.61
CA ALA A 52 2.40 -3.35 7.70
C ALA A 52 3.01 -2.45 6.62
N SER A 53 4.27 -2.69 6.25
CA SER A 53 5.00 -1.86 5.29
C SER A 53 4.38 -1.81 3.90
N TRP A 54 3.45 -2.70 3.59
CA TRP A 54 2.75 -2.74 2.31
C TRP A 54 1.38 -2.06 2.33
N HIS A 55 0.97 -1.49 3.48
CA HIS A 55 -0.36 -0.93 3.67
C HIS A 55 -0.26 0.54 4.07
N LEU A 56 -0.85 1.44 3.28
CA LEU A 56 -0.76 2.89 3.53
C LEU A 56 -1.63 3.38 4.67
N GLY A 57 -2.59 2.59 5.13
CA GLY A 57 -3.49 2.98 6.21
C GLY A 57 -3.39 2.07 7.42
N LEU A 58 -3.61 2.67 8.59
CA LEU A 58 -3.79 1.96 9.85
C LEU A 58 -5.23 2.19 10.32
N THR A 59 -5.97 1.10 10.56
CA THR A 59 -7.33 1.17 11.09
C THR A 59 -7.25 1.54 12.57
N GLU A 60 -7.80 2.70 12.94
CA GLU A 60 -7.55 3.30 14.27
C GLU A 60 -8.00 2.44 15.44
N ASP A 61 -9.13 1.77 15.31
CA ASP A 61 -9.68 0.98 16.43
C ASP A 61 -9.26 -0.49 16.40
N ALA A 62 -8.43 -0.88 15.46
CA ALA A 62 -7.98 -2.26 15.36
C ALA A 62 -6.67 -2.47 16.12
N THR A 63 -6.51 -3.67 16.66
CA THR A 63 -5.35 -4.06 17.44
C THR A 63 -4.14 -4.33 16.52
N ASP A 64 -2.96 -3.87 16.94
CA ASP A 64 -1.71 -4.20 16.25
C ASP A 64 -1.54 -5.72 16.16
N GLU A 65 -0.78 -6.16 15.15
CA GLU A 65 -0.52 -7.57 14.90
C GLU A 65 -1.80 -8.37 14.58
N THR A 66 -2.74 -7.70 13.90
CA THR A 66 -3.90 -8.35 13.28
C THR A 66 -4.04 -7.84 11.86
N LYS A 67 -4.63 -8.63 10.97
CA LYS A 67 -4.87 -8.18 9.59
C LYS A 67 -5.79 -6.98 9.53
N ALA A 68 -6.74 -6.88 10.45
CA ALA A 68 -7.70 -5.77 10.49
C ALA A 68 -7.03 -4.42 10.72
N ARG A 69 -5.86 -4.38 11.33
CA ARG A 69 -5.11 -3.15 11.61
C ARG A 69 -4.62 -2.47 10.33
N TYR A 70 -4.29 -3.26 9.30
CA TYR A 70 -3.60 -2.75 8.12
C TYR A 70 -4.54 -2.70 6.92
N ALA A 71 -4.63 -1.54 6.29
CA ALA A 71 -5.56 -1.28 5.19
C ALA A 71 -4.83 -0.60 4.03
N PHE A 72 -5.42 -0.67 2.85
CA PHE A 72 -4.90 -0.03 1.63
C PHE A 72 -3.56 -0.61 1.18
N VAL A 73 -3.56 -1.90 0.85
CA VAL A 73 -2.39 -2.58 0.31
C VAL A 73 -2.04 -2.00 -1.07
N VAL A 74 -0.75 -1.77 -1.33
CA VAL A 74 -0.29 -1.14 -2.58
C VAL A 74 0.76 -1.95 -3.32
N GLY A 75 1.02 -3.17 -2.89
CA GLY A 75 1.99 -4.05 -3.54
C GLY A 75 1.63 -5.51 -3.38
N ASP A 76 2.45 -6.37 -3.95
CA ASP A 76 2.25 -7.81 -3.95
C ASP A 76 3.19 -8.53 -2.97
N PHE A 77 3.72 -7.81 -1.99
CA PHE A 77 4.72 -8.28 -1.01
C PHE A 77 6.11 -8.49 -1.61
N GLN A 78 6.31 -8.12 -2.86
CA GLN A 78 7.64 -8.12 -3.50
C GLN A 78 7.92 -6.80 -4.18
N ARG A 79 6.91 -6.21 -4.83
CA ARG A 79 7.03 -4.95 -5.55
C ARG A 79 5.79 -4.09 -5.32
N VAL A 80 5.99 -2.79 -5.40
CA VAL A 80 4.89 -1.83 -5.41
C VAL A 80 4.26 -1.84 -6.80
N HIS A 81 2.94 -1.78 -6.87
CA HIS A 81 2.21 -1.71 -8.13
C HIS A 81 1.65 -0.31 -8.33
N ARG A 82 1.92 0.28 -9.50
CA ARG A 82 1.36 1.59 -9.85
C ARG A 82 -0.17 1.55 -9.78
N THR A 83 -0.76 0.48 -10.32
CA THR A 83 -2.21 0.30 -10.28
C THR A 83 -2.74 0.14 -8.85
N GLY A 84 -1.93 -0.42 -7.94
CA GLY A 84 -2.27 -0.50 -6.52
C GLY A 84 -2.32 0.87 -5.86
N LEU A 85 -1.38 1.77 -6.20
CA LEU A 85 -1.39 3.14 -5.71
C LEU A 85 -2.60 3.91 -6.24
N ILE A 86 -2.94 3.72 -7.51
CA ILE A 86 -4.12 4.34 -8.12
C ILE A 86 -5.40 3.86 -7.43
N ALA A 87 -5.53 2.54 -7.22
CA ALA A 87 -6.69 1.97 -6.55
C ALA A 87 -6.83 2.49 -5.12
N CYS A 88 -5.71 2.62 -4.40
CA CYS A 88 -5.68 3.17 -3.05
C CYS A 88 -6.16 4.62 -3.04
N GLN A 89 -5.67 5.43 -3.97
CA GLN A 89 -6.06 6.83 -4.06
C GLN A 89 -7.57 6.98 -4.31
N TYR A 90 -8.11 6.21 -5.25
CA TYR A 90 -9.53 6.27 -5.58
C TYR A 90 -10.41 5.80 -4.42
N ARG A 91 -10.03 4.69 -3.79
CA ARG A 91 -10.81 4.16 -2.67
C ARG A 91 -10.81 5.12 -1.48
N ALA A 92 -9.64 5.70 -1.17
CA ALA A 92 -9.53 6.65 -0.08
C ALA A 92 -10.34 7.93 -0.38
N ALA A 93 -10.32 8.41 -1.62
CA ALA A 93 -11.11 9.56 -2.04
C ALA A 93 -12.61 9.28 -1.93
N GLU A 94 -13.04 8.12 -2.41
CA GLU A 94 -14.45 7.70 -2.40
C GLU A 94 -15.01 7.69 -0.97
N TRP A 95 -14.22 7.20 0.00
CA TRP A 95 -14.63 7.09 1.38
C TRP A 95 -14.14 8.26 2.25
N ARG A 96 -13.61 9.31 1.62
CA ARG A 96 -13.20 10.56 2.27
C ARG A 96 -12.07 10.40 3.30
N HIS A 97 -11.16 9.46 3.06
CA HIS A 97 -9.95 9.31 3.87
C HIS A 97 -8.83 10.17 3.29
N LYS A 98 -8.93 11.47 3.52
CA LYS A 98 -8.13 12.49 2.86
C LYS A 98 -6.62 12.29 3.03
N GLN A 99 -6.19 11.92 4.22
CA GLN A 99 -4.75 11.77 4.49
C GLN A 99 -4.16 10.58 3.73
N VAL A 100 -4.90 9.47 3.67
CA VAL A 100 -4.47 8.30 2.90
C VAL A 100 -4.49 8.61 1.40
N GLU A 101 -5.51 9.29 0.93
CA GLU A 101 -5.61 9.74 -0.46
C GLU A 101 -4.39 10.57 -0.86
N LEU A 102 -4.02 11.55 -0.04
CA LEU A 102 -2.86 12.41 -0.30
C LEU A 102 -1.55 11.64 -0.28
N ALA A 103 -1.39 10.70 0.65
CA ALA A 103 -0.20 9.88 0.72
C ALA A 103 -0.05 9.04 -0.56
N ALA A 104 -1.13 8.38 -1.00
CA ALA A 104 -1.12 7.59 -2.22
C ALA A 104 -0.83 8.46 -3.45
N HIS A 105 -1.43 9.64 -3.51
CA HIS A 105 -1.23 10.58 -4.62
C HIS A 105 0.23 11.01 -4.72
N ARG A 106 0.85 11.37 -3.60
CA ARG A 106 2.26 11.80 -3.57
C ARG A 106 3.20 10.69 -3.99
N LEU A 107 2.94 9.46 -3.55
CA LEU A 107 3.74 8.30 -3.94
C LEU A 107 3.58 8.00 -5.43
N LEU A 108 2.38 8.12 -5.96
CA LEU A 108 2.12 7.93 -7.37
C LEU A 108 2.85 8.99 -8.20
N GLN A 109 2.83 10.25 -7.77
CA GLN A 109 3.59 11.31 -8.42
C GLN A 109 5.10 11.03 -8.42
N LEU A 110 5.63 10.56 -7.29
CA LEU A 110 7.04 10.21 -7.18
C LEU A 110 7.39 9.08 -8.16
N LEU A 111 6.57 8.04 -8.21
CA LEU A 111 6.77 6.93 -9.13
C LEU A 111 6.74 7.40 -10.58
N ASP A 112 5.77 8.20 -10.94
CA ASP A 112 5.61 8.68 -12.32
C ASP A 112 6.75 9.59 -12.74
N ARG A 113 7.23 10.47 -11.86
CA ARG A 113 8.42 11.28 -12.14
C ARG A 113 9.67 10.43 -12.30
N THR A 114 9.82 9.43 -11.44
CA THR A 114 10.99 8.54 -11.46
C THR A 114 11.05 7.71 -12.74
N THR A 115 9.90 7.31 -13.26
CA THR A 115 9.79 6.45 -14.45
C THR A 115 9.57 7.23 -15.74
N GLY A 116 9.41 8.53 -15.67
CA GLY A 116 9.18 9.36 -16.85
C GLY A 116 7.75 9.34 -17.36
N LEU A 117 6.79 8.89 -16.54
CA LEU A 117 5.37 8.89 -16.90
C LEU A 117 4.68 10.21 -16.61
N ALA A 118 5.32 11.08 -15.86
CA ALA A 118 4.76 12.39 -15.53
C ALA A 118 5.21 13.45 -16.53
#